data_4df3b1c33008ca8596b222e7f48f69d0
#
_entry.id   4df3b1c33008ca8596b222e7f48f69d0
#
_cell.length_a   1.000
_cell.length_b   1.000
_cell.length_c   1.000
_cell.angle_alpha   90.00
_cell.angle_beta   90.00
_cell.angle_gamma   90.00
#
_symmetry.space_group_name_H-M   'P 1'
#
loop_
_entity.id
_entity.type
_entity.pdbx_description
1 polymer ?
#
loop_
_entity_poly.entity_id
_entity_poly.type
_entity_poly.pdbx_seq_one_letter_code
_entity_poly.pdbx_strand_id
1 'polypeptide(L)'
;IGDFAVELGHSWGVGQSDNDNGIVIAVKPPSVGERGEAFIATGYGLEGAVPDAIARRIVDNEMIPQFKNGDYHAGLLSAVAVIMDLTRGEYTADEYIEQTGSVAIAIGAFFIIIFIIIIISIVTRAKNIQSSSIGHDIPIWTLMAMMGSMSQRHGGSWENFSSGRGSFGGGFRGGFGGGGFGGFGGGGFG
;
A
#
# COMPACT_ATOMS: atom_id res chain seq x y z
N ILE A 1 -10.74 -8.99 19.68
CA ILE A 1 -11.78 -7.99 20.02
C ILE A 1 -13.14 -8.38 19.42
N GLY A 2 -13.18 -8.98 18.22
CA GLY A 2 -14.43 -9.38 17.58
C GLY A 2 -15.25 -10.35 18.43
N ASP A 3 -14.69 -11.50 18.79
CA ASP A 3 -15.36 -12.51 19.61
C ASP A 3 -15.86 -11.92 20.94
N PHE A 4 -15.05 -11.06 21.54
CA PHE A 4 -15.42 -10.36 22.77
C PHE A 4 -16.64 -9.44 22.57
N ALA A 5 -16.70 -8.71 21.46
CA ALA A 5 -17.81 -7.81 21.18
C ALA A 5 -19.11 -8.59 20.93
N VAL A 6 -19.04 -9.70 20.23
CA VAL A 6 -20.19 -10.58 19.97
C VAL A 6 -20.69 -11.22 21.28
N GLU A 7 -19.79 -11.78 22.09
CA GLU A 7 -20.13 -12.39 23.38
C GLU A 7 -20.73 -11.37 24.34
N LEU A 8 -20.18 -10.14 24.35
CA LEU A 8 -20.69 -9.03 25.15
C LEU A 8 -22.11 -8.65 24.71
N GLY A 9 -22.37 -8.54 23.40
CA GLY A 9 -23.69 -8.27 22.85
C GLY A 9 -24.73 -9.30 23.27
N HIS A 10 -24.37 -10.57 23.19
CA HIS A 10 -25.23 -11.67 23.66
C HIS A 10 -25.46 -11.65 25.17
N SER A 11 -24.40 -11.48 25.97
CA SER A 11 -24.51 -11.52 27.43
C SER A 11 -25.30 -10.35 28.01
N TRP A 12 -25.21 -9.19 27.36
CA TRP A 12 -25.95 -7.98 27.76
C TRP A 12 -27.36 -7.90 27.15
N GLY A 13 -27.67 -8.77 26.20
CA GLY A 13 -28.96 -8.73 25.48
C GLY A 13 -29.14 -7.44 24.71
N VAL A 14 -28.10 -6.98 24.00
CA VAL A 14 -28.13 -5.72 23.27
C VAL A 14 -29.06 -5.83 22.07
N GLY A 15 -30.05 -4.92 21.99
CA GLY A 15 -31.10 -4.94 20.97
C GLY A 15 -32.43 -5.50 21.50
N GLN A 16 -33.36 -5.70 20.59
CA GLN A 16 -34.68 -6.28 20.89
C GLN A 16 -34.64 -7.77 20.62
N SER A 17 -35.04 -8.60 21.59
CA SER A 17 -34.98 -10.07 21.53
C SER A 17 -35.71 -10.67 20.32
N ASP A 18 -36.77 -10.00 19.84
CA ASP A 18 -37.57 -10.49 18.72
C ASP A 18 -37.03 -10.07 17.34
N ASN A 19 -36.15 -9.05 17.33
CA ASN A 19 -35.64 -8.42 16.11
C ASN A 19 -34.14 -8.60 15.91
N ASP A 20 -33.40 -9.06 16.92
CA ASP A 20 -31.94 -9.19 16.91
C ASP A 20 -31.22 -7.97 16.33
N ASN A 21 -31.72 -6.76 16.64
CA ASN A 21 -31.30 -5.50 16.04
C ASN A 21 -30.26 -4.74 16.89
N GLY A 22 -29.48 -5.46 17.67
CA GLY A 22 -28.43 -4.90 18.50
C GLY A 22 -27.16 -4.59 17.70
N ILE A 23 -26.44 -3.53 18.09
CA ILE A 23 -25.11 -3.20 17.59
C ILE A 23 -24.18 -2.93 18.77
N VAL A 24 -22.99 -3.54 18.74
CA VAL A 24 -21.92 -3.30 19.71
C VAL A 24 -20.70 -2.76 19.00
N ILE A 25 -20.23 -1.58 19.38
CA ILE A 25 -18.98 -1.01 18.89
C ILE A 25 -17.93 -1.19 19.99
N ALA A 26 -16.92 -2.01 19.73
CA ALA A 26 -15.81 -2.24 20.65
C ALA A 26 -14.57 -1.52 20.15
N VAL A 27 -13.91 -0.77 21.03
CA VAL A 27 -12.68 -0.03 20.74
C VAL A 27 -11.63 -0.38 21.80
N LYS A 28 -10.47 -0.85 21.37
CA LYS A 28 -9.28 -1.03 22.19
C LYS A 28 -8.27 0.05 21.78
N PRO A 29 -8.00 1.05 22.60
CA PRO A 29 -6.95 2.02 22.30
C PRO A 29 -5.57 1.37 22.22
N PRO A 30 -4.63 1.93 21.46
CA PRO A 30 -3.26 1.41 21.43
C PRO A 30 -2.61 1.54 22.80
N SER A 31 -1.82 0.56 23.18
CA SER A 31 -0.99 0.53 24.37
C SER A 31 0.46 0.23 24.01
N VAL A 32 1.36 0.30 25.00
CA VAL A 32 2.79 0.05 24.77
C VAL A 32 3.00 -1.36 24.20
N GLY A 33 3.48 -1.43 22.95
CA GLY A 33 3.73 -2.67 22.24
C GLY A 33 2.51 -3.32 21.57
N GLU A 34 1.31 -2.73 21.69
CA GLU A 34 0.09 -3.26 21.08
C GLU A 34 -0.61 -2.22 20.19
N ARG A 35 -1.14 -2.68 19.08
CA ARG A 35 -1.95 -1.85 18.18
C ARG A 35 -3.34 -1.62 18.75
N GLY A 36 -3.92 -0.47 18.44
CA GLY A 36 -5.33 -0.23 18.64
C GLY A 36 -6.18 -1.09 17.72
N GLU A 37 -7.35 -1.51 18.20
CA GLU A 37 -8.31 -2.32 17.46
C GLU A 37 -9.71 -1.73 17.61
N ALA A 38 -10.52 -1.81 16.55
CA ALA A 38 -11.91 -1.44 16.57
C ALA A 38 -12.75 -2.50 15.85
N PHE A 39 -13.93 -2.77 16.33
CA PHE A 39 -14.82 -3.77 15.78
C PHE A 39 -16.29 -3.35 15.98
N ILE A 40 -17.12 -3.64 14.98
CA ILE A 40 -18.57 -3.45 15.04
C ILE A 40 -19.21 -4.83 14.91
N ALA A 41 -19.91 -5.27 15.94
CA ALA A 41 -20.74 -6.47 15.92
C ALA A 41 -22.18 -6.08 15.66
N THR A 42 -22.82 -6.70 14.67
CA THR A 42 -24.23 -6.47 14.30
C THR A 42 -25.04 -7.72 14.60
N GLY A 43 -26.25 -7.56 15.13
CA GLY A 43 -27.19 -8.64 15.30
C GLY A 43 -27.80 -9.09 13.97
N TYR A 44 -28.29 -10.32 13.91
CA TYR A 44 -28.84 -10.93 12.69
C TYR A 44 -29.95 -10.13 12.02
N GLY A 45 -30.76 -9.41 12.79
CA GLY A 45 -31.82 -8.55 12.26
C GLY A 45 -31.33 -7.35 11.45
N LEU A 46 -30.06 -7.01 11.58
CA LEU A 46 -29.44 -5.89 10.87
C LEU A 46 -28.47 -6.31 9.75
N GLU A 47 -28.28 -7.61 9.53
CA GLU A 47 -27.40 -8.11 8.45
C GLU A 47 -27.79 -7.61 7.07
N GLY A 48 -29.09 -7.37 6.84
CA GLY A 48 -29.58 -6.81 5.57
C GLY A 48 -29.19 -5.35 5.36
N ALA A 49 -29.09 -4.56 6.44
CA ALA A 49 -28.74 -3.15 6.35
C ALA A 49 -27.24 -2.90 6.59
N VAL A 50 -26.65 -3.61 7.55
CA VAL A 50 -25.24 -3.48 7.93
C VAL A 50 -24.58 -4.87 7.97
N PRO A 51 -24.30 -5.47 6.81
CA PRO A 51 -23.54 -6.72 6.75
C PRO A 51 -22.11 -6.55 7.30
N ASP A 52 -21.46 -7.63 7.69
CA ASP A 52 -20.09 -7.63 8.22
C ASP A 52 -19.08 -6.87 7.34
N ALA A 53 -19.22 -7.00 6.01
CA ALA A 53 -18.36 -6.29 5.07
C ALA A 53 -18.53 -4.76 5.15
N ILE A 54 -19.74 -4.29 5.41
CA ILE A 54 -20.05 -2.87 5.60
C ILE A 54 -19.59 -2.41 6.97
N ALA A 55 -19.86 -3.19 8.02
CA ALA A 55 -19.38 -2.91 9.37
C ALA A 55 -17.85 -2.70 9.38
N ARG A 56 -17.12 -3.57 8.69
CA ARG A 56 -15.67 -3.43 8.53
C ARG A 56 -15.27 -2.16 7.77
N ARG A 57 -15.96 -1.83 6.68
CA ARG A 57 -15.70 -0.58 5.94
C ARG A 57 -15.93 0.67 6.77
N ILE A 58 -16.98 0.67 7.60
CA ILE A 58 -17.25 1.78 8.52
C ILE A 58 -16.08 1.94 9.50
N VAL A 59 -15.56 0.84 10.05
CA VAL A 59 -14.37 0.90 10.90
C VAL A 59 -13.17 1.50 10.14
N ASP A 60 -12.90 1.00 8.94
CA ASP A 60 -11.71 1.39 8.17
C ASP A 60 -11.79 2.84 7.66
N ASN A 61 -12.97 3.33 7.26
CA ASN A 61 -13.14 4.63 6.63
C ASN A 61 -13.52 5.74 7.60
N GLU A 62 -14.38 5.43 8.59
CA GLU A 62 -14.94 6.45 9.51
C GLU A 62 -14.17 6.49 10.83
N MET A 63 -13.82 5.33 11.41
CA MET A 63 -13.23 5.28 12.75
C MET A 63 -11.70 5.41 12.72
N ILE A 64 -11.02 4.55 11.95
CA ILE A 64 -9.55 4.45 11.97
C ILE A 64 -8.85 5.77 11.61
N PRO A 65 -9.26 6.56 10.60
CA PRO A 65 -8.60 7.83 10.27
C PRO A 65 -8.65 8.83 11.42
N GLN A 66 -9.80 8.92 12.12
CA GLN A 66 -9.98 9.81 13.26
C GLN A 66 -9.20 9.33 14.49
N PHE A 67 -9.19 8.02 14.74
CA PHE A 67 -8.44 7.41 15.85
C PHE A 67 -6.93 7.60 15.71
N LYS A 68 -6.39 7.57 14.49
CA LYS A 68 -4.99 7.90 14.21
C LYS A 68 -4.63 9.34 14.57
N ASN A 69 -5.59 10.24 14.50
CA ASN A 69 -5.44 11.63 14.91
C ASN A 69 -5.72 11.84 16.43
N GLY A 70 -6.04 10.77 17.17
CA GLY A 70 -6.39 10.81 18.58
C GLY A 70 -7.85 11.22 18.85
N ASP A 71 -8.65 11.47 17.82
CA ASP A 71 -10.05 11.88 17.94
C ASP A 71 -11.00 10.68 17.92
N TYR A 72 -11.10 10.01 19.06
CA TYR A 72 -12.02 8.88 19.24
C TYR A 72 -13.49 9.29 19.15
N HIS A 73 -13.81 10.51 19.62
CA HIS A 73 -15.18 11.01 19.61
C HIS A 73 -15.68 11.21 18.17
N ALA A 74 -14.90 11.89 17.34
CA ALA A 74 -15.28 12.12 15.96
C ALA A 74 -15.43 10.80 15.19
N GLY A 75 -14.50 9.85 15.38
CA GLY A 75 -14.59 8.55 14.73
C GLY A 75 -15.82 7.74 15.12
N LEU A 76 -16.18 7.74 16.39
CA LEU A 76 -17.41 7.09 16.87
C LEU A 76 -18.67 7.78 16.35
N LEU A 77 -18.73 9.11 16.35
CA LEU A 77 -19.87 9.84 15.82
C LEU A 77 -20.07 9.58 14.33
N SER A 78 -19.00 9.59 13.52
CA SER A 78 -19.09 9.30 12.10
C SER A 78 -19.61 7.88 11.86
N ALA A 79 -19.09 6.90 12.59
CA ALA A 79 -19.56 5.51 12.47
C ALA A 79 -21.04 5.36 12.83
N VAL A 80 -21.47 5.96 13.93
CA VAL A 80 -22.87 5.90 14.37
C VAL A 80 -23.79 6.60 13.36
N ALA A 81 -23.39 7.74 12.80
CA ALA A 81 -24.18 8.44 11.78
C ALA A 81 -24.42 7.54 10.56
N VAL A 82 -23.35 6.95 10.00
CA VAL A 82 -23.46 6.04 8.86
C VAL A 82 -24.34 4.81 9.17
N ILE A 83 -24.17 4.22 10.35
CA ILE A 83 -25.00 3.07 10.77
C ILE A 83 -26.49 3.49 10.86
N MET A 84 -26.77 4.66 11.39
CA MET A 84 -28.14 5.15 11.50
C MET A 84 -28.78 5.38 10.13
N ASP A 85 -28.03 5.93 9.18
CA ASP A 85 -28.52 6.21 7.82
C ASP A 85 -28.81 4.90 7.07
N LEU A 86 -27.90 3.92 7.19
CA LEU A 86 -28.10 2.57 6.61
C LEU A 86 -29.31 1.85 7.23
N THR A 87 -29.48 1.92 8.54
CA THR A 87 -30.58 1.25 9.25
C THR A 87 -31.93 1.93 9.02
N ARG A 88 -31.96 3.23 8.71
CA ARG A 88 -33.17 3.96 8.30
C ARG A 88 -33.53 3.74 6.84
N GLY A 89 -32.62 3.19 6.05
CA GLY A 89 -32.80 2.99 4.61
C GLY A 89 -32.66 4.31 3.81
N GLU A 90 -31.96 5.31 4.36
CA GLU A 90 -31.66 6.55 3.66
C GLU A 90 -30.69 6.35 2.51
N TYR A 91 -29.79 5.35 2.62
CA TYR A 91 -29.03 4.76 1.52
C TYR A 91 -28.74 3.28 1.74
N THR A 92 -28.40 2.59 0.66
CA THR A 92 -28.15 1.15 0.69
C THR A 92 -26.66 0.87 0.94
N ALA A 93 -26.37 -0.38 1.33
CA ALA A 93 -24.99 -0.86 1.47
C ALA A 93 -24.18 -0.70 0.16
N ASP A 94 -24.83 -0.88 -1.00
CA ASP A 94 -24.19 -0.75 -2.31
C ASP A 94 -23.83 0.72 -2.61
N GLU A 95 -24.71 1.66 -2.30
CA GLU A 95 -24.44 3.10 -2.45
C GLU A 95 -23.29 3.56 -1.54
N TYR A 96 -23.20 3.03 -0.32
CA TYR A 96 -22.07 3.31 0.57
C TYR A 96 -20.75 2.76 -0.01
N ILE A 97 -20.77 1.56 -0.62
CA ILE A 97 -19.61 0.97 -1.27
C ILE A 97 -19.16 1.82 -2.46
N GLU A 98 -20.08 2.28 -3.30
CA GLU A 98 -19.77 3.14 -4.44
C GLU A 98 -19.16 4.48 -4.02
N GLN A 99 -19.72 5.10 -3.00
CA GLN A 99 -19.26 6.40 -2.48
C GLN A 99 -17.83 6.32 -1.93
N THR A 100 -17.52 5.27 -1.19
CA THR A 100 -16.18 5.06 -0.61
C THR A 100 -15.19 4.46 -1.63
N GLY A 101 -15.66 3.72 -2.63
CA GLY A 101 -14.82 3.12 -3.68
C GLY A 101 -14.38 4.10 -4.77
N SER A 102 -15.22 5.11 -5.09
CA SER A 102 -14.97 6.04 -6.19
C SER A 102 -13.71 6.90 -6.00
N VAL A 103 -13.39 7.26 -4.77
CA VAL A 103 -12.18 8.04 -4.43
C VAL A 103 -10.90 7.25 -4.74
N ALA A 104 -10.86 5.96 -4.42
CA ALA A 104 -9.71 5.11 -4.70
C ALA A 104 -9.49 4.92 -6.21
N ILE A 105 -10.58 4.77 -6.97
CA ILE A 105 -10.53 4.64 -8.44
C ILE A 105 -10.05 5.97 -9.08
N ALA A 106 -10.53 7.11 -8.60
CA ALA A 106 -10.11 8.43 -9.08
C ALA A 106 -8.62 8.69 -8.84
N ILE A 107 -8.10 8.33 -7.66
CA ILE A 107 -6.68 8.44 -7.34
C ILE A 107 -5.86 7.49 -8.23
N GLY A 108 -6.29 6.24 -8.43
CA GLY A 108 -5.64 5.29 -9.32
C GLY A 108 -5.57 5.79 -10.77
N ALA A 109 -6.68 6.31 -11.30
CA ALA A 109 -6.73 6.89 -12.65
C ALA A 109 -5.80 8.10 -12.80
N PHE A 110 -5.71 8.96 -11.78
CA PHE A 110 -4.79 10.11 -11.76
C PHE A 110 -3.32 9.68 -11.88
N PHE A 111 -2.89 8.66 -11.14
CA PHE A 111 -1.53 8.12 -11.25
C PHE A 111 -1.25 7.48 -12.61
N ILE A 112 -2.23 6.78 -13.19
CA ILE A 112 -2.09 6.21 -14.53
C ILE A 112 -1.91 7.32 -15.57
N ILE A 113 -2.68 8.40 -15.50
CA ILE A 113 -2.56 9.56 -16.42
C ILE A 113 -1.16 10.19 -16.28
N ILE A 114 -0.68 10.43 -15.07
CA ILE A 114 0.67 10.96 -14.84
C ILE A 114 1.73 10.03 -15.43
N PHE A 115 1.60 8.73 -15.23
CA PHE A 115 2.53 7.74 -15.77
C PHE A 115 2.57 7.76 -17.30
N ILE A 116 1.40 7.86 -17.96
CA ILE A 116 1.30 8.00 -19.41
C ILE A 116 1.98 9.30 -19.88
N ILE A 117 1.77 10.41 -19.19
CA ILE A 117 2.41 11.70 -19.54
C ILE A 117 3.94 11.59 -19.44
N ILE A 118 4.44 10.93 -18.40
CA ILE A 118 5.89 10.69 -18.21
C ILE A 118 6.44 9.86 -19.37
N ILE A 119 5.78 8.77 -19.76
CA ILE A 119 6.18 7.92 -20.87
C ILE A 119 6.20 8.72 -22.18
N ILE A 120 5.14 9.47 -22.46
CA ILE A 120 5.07 10.33 -23.66
C ILE A 120 6.21 11.35 -23.66
N SER A 121 6.51 11.96 -22.52
CA SER A 121 7.61 12.93 -22.38
C SER A 121 8.98 12.30 -22.65
N ILE A 122 9.20 11.07 -22.18
CA ILE A 122 10.45 10.33 -22.44
C ILE A 122 10.56 9.98 -23.93
N VAL A 123 9.48 9.48 -24.53
CA VAL A 123 9.46 9.08 -25.97
C VAL A 123 9.65 10.32 -26.88
N THR A 124 9.02 11.44 -26.56
CA THR A 124 9.17 12.68 -27.35
C THR A 124 10.57 13.28 -27.21
N ARG A 125 11.18 13.22 -26.03
CA ARG A 125 12.59 13.60 -25.84
C ARG A 125 13.54 12.71 -26.62
N ALA A 126 13.31 11.38 -26.63
CA ALA A 126 14.11 10.44 -27.41
C ALA A 126 14.04 10.73 -28.92
N LYS A 127 12.88 11.13 -29.44
CA LYS A 127 12.72 11.52 -30.86
C LYS A 127 13.44 12.83 -31.18
N ASN A 128 13.46 13.82 -30.27
CA ASN A 128 14.17 15.10 -30.51
C ASN A 128 15.69 14.95 -30.43
N ILE A 129 16.24 13.92 -29.79
CA ILE A 129 17.68 13.68 -29.80
C ILE A 129 18.13 13.08 -31.16
N GLN A 130 17.24 12.38 -31.87
CA GLN A 130 17.55 11.88 -33.22
C GLN A 130 17.60 12.94 -34.33
N SER A 131 17.01 14.13 -34.12
CA SER A 131 17.00 15.18 -35.14
C SER A 131 18.20 16.09 -35.09
N SER A 132 19.09 16.00 -34.10
CA SER A 132 20.30 16.82 -33.98
C SER A 132 21.63 16.05 -34.11
N SER A 133 21.59 14.75 -34.40
CA SER A 133 22.80 13.97 -34.64
C SER A 133 23.02 13.79 -36.13
N ILE A 134 24.09 14.40 -36.61
CA ILE A 134 24.66 14.26 -37.95
C ILE A 134 24.78 12.79 -38.34
N GLY A 135 23.94 12.36 -39.28
CA GLY A 135 24.12 11.30 -40.24
C GLY A 135 24.81 9.99 -39.79
N HIS A 136 24.08 9.14 -39.09
CA HIS A 136 24.15 7.67 -39.27
C HIS A 136 22.97 7.06 -38.51
N ASP A 137 22.04 6.48 -39.25
CA ASP A 137 20.93 5.69 -38.70
C ASP A 137 21.48 4.41 -38.06
N ILE A 138 21.81 4.45 -36.80
CA ILE A 138 22.11 3.25 -36.03
C ILE A 138 20.79 2.77 -35.42
N PRO A 139 20.20 1.68 -35.92
CA PRO A 139 18.94 1.18 -35.38
C PRO A 139 19.12 0.70 -33.94
N ILE A 140 18.09 0.90 -33.10
CA ILE A 140 18.08 0.59 -31.66
C ILE A 140 18.55 -0.84 -31.36
N TRP A 141 18.32 -1.80 -32.27
CA TRP A 141 18.78 -3.16 -32.10
C TRP A 141 20.32 -3.30 -32.14
N THR A 142 21.04 -2.44 -32.85
CA THR A 142 22.52 -2.39 -32.83
C THR A 142 23.08 -1.87 -31.53
N LEU A 143 22.40 -0.90 -30.88
CA LEU A 143 22.75 -0.44 -29.54
C LEU A 143 22.47 -1.54 -28.48
N MET A 144 21.36 -2.28 -28.62
CA MET A 144 21.08 -3.44 -27.78
C MET A 144 22.10 -4.58 -27.98
N ALA A 145 22.52 -4.82 -29.20
CA ALA A 145 23.57 -5.81 -29.51
C ALA A 145 24.93 -5.39 -28.93
N MET A 146 25.25 -4.09 -28.95
CA MET A 146 26.49 -3.58 -28.34
C MET A 146 26.44 -3.65 -26.79
N MET A 147 25.30 -3.38 -26.15
CA MET A 147 25.14 -3.57 -24.69
C MET A 147 25.17 -5.05 -24.29
N GLY A 148 24.61 -5.93 -25.13
CA GLY A 148 24.67 -7.39 -24.91
C GLY A 148 26.10 -7.96 -25.04
N SER A 149 26.94 -7.40 -25.91
CA SER A 149 28.34 -7.85 -26.09
C SER A 149 29.27 -7.34 -24.96
N MET A 150 28.92 -6.29 -24.24
CA MET A 150 29.66 -5.83 -23.05
C MET A 150 29.49 -6.77 -21.83
N SER A 151 28.40 -7.56 -21.80
CA SER A 151 28.15 -8.51 -20.70
C SER A 151 28.97 -9.79 -20.77
N GLN A 152 29.70 -10.03 -21.85
CA GLN A 152 30.46 -11.29 -22.06
C GLN A 152 31.96 -11.20 -21.75
N ARG A 153 32.44 -10.13 -21.13
CA ARG A 153 33.88 -9.99 -20.81
C ARG A 153 34.26 -10.25 -19.36
N HIS A 154 33.42 -10.90 -18.57
CA HIS A 154 33.78 -11.31 -17.19
C HIS A 154 33.86 -12.82 -17.00
N GLY A 155 34.03 -13.61 -18.06
CA GLY A 155 34.15 -15.06 -18.02
C GLY A 155 35.59 -15.59 -18.01
N GLY A 156 36.55 -14.87 -17.40
CA GLY A 156 37.93 -15.34 -17.47
C GLY A 156 38.68 -15.53 -16.17
N SER A 157 38.18 -15.05 -15.06
CA SER A 157 39.00 -14.95 -13.84
C SER A 157 38.63 -15.93 -12.72
N TRP A 158 37.39 -16.39 -12.63
CA TRP A 158 36.93 -17.22 -11.52
C TRP A 158 37.24 -18.69 -11.64
N GLU A 159 37.26 -19.23 -12.86
CA GLU A 159 37.57 -20.65 -13.10
C GLU A 159 39.04 -20.98 -12.85
N ASN A 160 39.94 -20.03 -13.13
CA ASN A 160 41.37 -20.15 -12.81
C ASN A 160 41.69 -19.97 -11.33
N PHE A 161 40.83 -19.25 -10.58
CA PHE A 161 41.00 -19.06 -9.13
C PHE A 161 40.54 -20.31 -8.34
N SER A 162 39.45 -20.93 -8.74
CA SER A 162 38.93 -22.15 -8.09
C SER A 162 39.78 -23.40 -8.37
N SER A 163 40.59 -23.40 -9.43
CA SER A 163 41.49 -24.48 -9.79
C SER A 163 42.91 -24.31 -9.25
N GLY A 164 43.19 -23.30 -8.44
CA GLY A 164 44.50 -23.09 -7.79
C GLY A 164 45.65 -22.66 -8.72
N ARG A 165 45.37 -22.23 -9.94
CA ARG A 165 46.35 -21.78 -10.92
C ARG A 165 46.43 -20.28 -11.17
N GLY A 166 45.77 -19.46 -10.37
CA GLY A 166 45.78 -18.00 -10.47
C GLY A 166 46.90 -17.37 -9.63
N SER A 167 47.91 -16.76 -10.28
CA SER A 167 48.94 -15.96 -9.64
C SER A 167 48.47 -14.53 -9.45
N PHE A 168 48.46 -14.03 -8.23
CA PHE A 168 48.33 -12.59 -7.91
C PHE A 168 49.68 -11.91 -8.16
N GLY A 169 49.87 -11.39 -9.37
CA GLY A 169 51.07 -10.59 -9.68
C GLY A 169 50.78 -9.67 -10.87
N GLY A 170 50.41 -8.42 -10.61
CA GLY A 170 50.29 -7.44 -11.67
C GLY A 170 49.90 -6.09 -11.08
N GLY A 171 50.89 -5.24 -10.78
CA GLY A 171 50.75 -3.94 -10.16
C GLY A 171 49.91 -2.97 -10.91
N PHE A 172 48.97 -2.33 -10.20
CA PHE A 172 48.39 -1.05 -10.59
C PHE A 172 48.91 0.05 -9.64
N ARG A 173 49.81 0.83 -10.16
CA ARG A 173 50.26 2.09 -9.60
C ARG A 173 49.23 3.14 -9.99
N GLY A 174 48.42 3.61 -9.06
CA GLY A 174 47.49 4.69 -9.26
C GLY A 174 46.68 4.94 -8.00
N GLY A 175 47.13 5.90 -7.19
CA GLY A 175 46.52 6.27 -5.95
C GLY A 175 45.22 7.02 -6.17
N PHE A 176 44.21 6.68 -5.38
CA PHE A 176 43.08 7.58 -5.07
C PHE A 176 42.74 7.41 -3.58
N GLY A 177 42.66 8.53 -2.93
CA GLY A 177 42.50 8.73 -1.52
C GLY A 177 41.20 8.26 -0.94
N GLY A 178 41.19 8.10 0.35
CA GLY A 178 40.18 7.51 1.20
C GLY A 178 38.82 8.19 1.19
N GLY A 179 37.82 7.36 1.40
CA GLY A 179 36.48 7.72 1.76
C GLY A 179 35.88 6.55 2.53
N GLY A 180 35.79 6.74 3.85
CA GLY A 180 35.25 5.74 4.76
C GLY A 180 33.75 5.54 4.53
N PHE A 181 33.32 4.30 4.43
CA PHE A 181 31.90 3.94 4.44
C PHE A 181 31.42 3.80 5.88
N GLY A 182 30.66 4.81 6.34
CA GLY A 182 29.92 4.80 7.59
C GLY A 182 28.66 3.94 7.50
N GLY A 183 28.34 3.32 8.62
CA GLY A 183 27.41 2.26 8.83
C GLY A 183 25.96 2.51 8.43
N PHE A 184 25.29 1.44 8.07
CA PHE A 184 23.86 1.35 7.88
C PHE A 184 23.15 1.29 9.23
N GLY A 185 22.48 2.39 9.61
CA GLY A 185 21.53 2.44 10.71
C GLY A 185 20.13 2.11 10.20
N GLY A 186 19.59 0.97 10.62
CA GLY A 186 18.20 0.63 10.35
C GLY A 186 17.27 1.49 11.21
N GLY A 187 16.39 2.28 10.59
CA GLY A 187 15.30 2.99 11.23
C GLY A 187 14.04 2.15 11.17
N GLY A 188 13.61 1.59 12.30
CA GLY A 188 12.29 1.01 12.45
C GLY A 188 11.29 2.11 12.80
N PHE A 189 10.11 2.05 12.17
CA PHE A 189 8.98 2.92 12.53
C PHE A 189 8.11 2.23 13.57
N GLY A 190 7.91 2.87 14.70
CA GLY A 190 6.96 2.50 15.75
C GLY A 190 5.61 3.17 15.54
#